data_a701389af622172a2736072458fd14d1
#
_entry.id   a701389af622172a2736072458fd14d1
#
_cell.length_a   1.000
_cell.length_b   1.000
_cell.length_c   1.000
_cell.angle_alpha   90.00
_cell.angle_beta   90.00
_cell.angle_gamma   90.00
#
_symmetry.space_group_name_H-M   'P 1'
#
loop_
_entity.id
_entity.type
_entity.pdbx_description
1 polymer ?
#
loop_
_entity_poly.entity_id
_entity_poly.type
_entity_poly.pdbx_seq_one_letter_code
_entity_poly.pdbx_strand_id
1 'polypeptide(L)'
;EAAAILHRSTEHSLVLMDEIGRGTSTFDGLALAWAIAQHLLTKNRSWTLFATHYLELASLPSKYPQCANVHLSAVEKGQGIVFLHTVKEGHANQSYGLQVAQLAGVPQAVIKDARQHLRRLEEHANQESAQVDLFSQDFSGTGNAALENEETTEEIEKALAVLQQLNEIQLDSLSPKEALDLLYSLKRSS
;
A
#
# COMPACT_ATOMS: atom_id res chain seq x y z
N GLU A 1 -11.88 -18.48 18.00
CA GLU A 1 -11.83 -19.40 16.84
C GLU A 1 -10.43 -19.39 16.23
N ALA A 2 -9.87 -18.25 15.81
CA ALA A 2 -8.52 -18.10 15.26
C ALA A 2 -7.42 -18.68 16.16
N ALA A 3 -7.47 -18.45 17.48
CA ALA A 3 -6.52 -19.02 18.44
C ALA A 3 -6.49 -20.57 18.40
N ALA A 4 -7.66 -21.21 18.29
CA ALA A 4 -7.73 -22.67 18.21
C ALA A 4 -7.12 -23.20 16.90
N ILE A 5 -7.31 -22.48 15.79
CA ILE A 5 -6.70 -22.80 14.48
C ILE A 5 -5.17 -22.69 14.58
N LEU A 6 -4.65 -21.59 15.09
CA LEU A 6 -3.20 -21.36 15.21
C LEU A 6 -2.50 -22.39 16.09
N HIS A 7 -3.17 -22.86 17.15
CA HIS A 7 -2.61 -23.89 18.04
C HIS A 7 -2.70 -25.32 17.50
N ARG A 8 -3.67 -25.61 16.63
CA ARG A 8 -3.99 -26.99 16.25
C ARG A 8 -3.66 -27.33 14.79
N SER A 9 -3.58 -26.33 13.90
CA SER A 9 -3.31 -26.59 12.50
C SER A 9 -1.86 -27.03 12.27
N THR A 10 -1.70 -27.93 11.32
CA THR A 10 -0.42 -28.50 10.90
C THR A 10 -0.26 -28.35 9.38
N GLU A 11 0.83 -28.79 8.82
CA GLU A 11 1.09 -28.80 7.38
C GLU A 11 0.08 -29.67 6.58
N HIS A 12 -0.68 -30.53 7.27
CA HIS A 12 -1.73 -31.36 6.67
C HIS A 12 -3.14 -30.76 6.83
N SER A 13 -3.24 -29.55 7.39
CA SER A 13 -4.51 -28.86 7.61
C SER A 13 -4.86 -27.94 6.43
N LEU A 14 -6.15 -27.89 6.10
CA LEU A 14 -6.72 -26.81 5.27
C LEU A 14 -7.37 -25.79 6.20
N VAL A 15 -6.89 -24.56 6.13
CA VAL A 15 -7.38 -23.44 6.94
C VAL A 15 -8.13 -22.46 6.06
N LEU A 16 -9.33 -22.08 6.49
CA LEU A 16 -10.15 -21.05 5.84
C LEU A 16 -10.27 -19.89 6.82
N MET A 17 -9.68 -18.74 6.46
CA MET A 17 -9.77 -17.48 7.20
C MET A 17 -10.60 -16.49 6.43
N ASP A 18 -11.57 -15.89 7.09
CA ASP A 18 -12.46 -14.91 6.49
C ASP A 18 -12.48 -13.65 7.34
N GLU A 19 -11.96 -12.56 6.77
CA GLU A 19 -12.00 -11.19 7.28
C GLU A 19 -11.56 -11.02 8.75
N ILE A 20 -10.46 -11.64 9.12
CA ILE A 20 -9.85 -11.49 10.45
C ILE A 20 -9.49 -10.02 10.70
N GLY A 21 -9.75 -9.54 11.93
CA GLY A 21 -9.45 -8.17 12.35
C GLY A 21 -10.65 -7.23 12.30
N ARG A 22 -11.85 -7.70 11.95
CA ARG A 22 -13.07 -6.91 12.08
C ARG A 22 -13.46 -6.72 13.55
N GLY A 23 -14.07 -5.55 13.85
CA GLY A 23 -14.58 -5.25 15.20
C GLY A 23 -13.59 -4.57 16.14
N THR A 24 -12.44 -4.15 15.64
CA THR A 24 -11.45 -3.34 16.34
C THR A 24 -10.98 -2.16 15.48
N SER A 25 -9.97 -1.40 15.91
CA SER A 25 -9.37 -0.36 15.08
C SER A 25 -8.75 -0.94 13.82
N THR A 26 -8.72 -0.16 12.74
CA THR A 26 -8.17 -0.62 11.45
C THR A 26 -6.73 -1.11 11.58
N PHE A 27 -5.88 -0.38 12.31
CA PHE A 27 -4.47 -0.75 12.49
C PHE A 27 -4.29 -1.99 13.36
N ASP A 28 -5.05 -2.14 14.44
CA ASP A 28 -5.00 -3.36 15.26
C ASP A 28 -5.46 -4.58 14.47
N GLY A 29 -6.54 -4.41 13.69
CA GLY A 29 -7.07 -5.46 12.82
C GLY A 29 -6.07 -5.89 11.76
N LEU A 30 -5.44 -4.94 11.08
CA LEU A 30 -4.40 -5.19 10.08
C LEU A 30 -3.18 -5.89 10.70
N ALA A 31 -2.67 -5.38 11.83
CA ALA A 31 -1.53 -5.97 12.51
C ALA A 31 -1.79 -7.43 12.94
N LEU A 32 -3.00 -7.69 13.45
CA LEU A 32 -3.41 -9.05 13.83
C LEU A 32 -3.54 -9.96 12.61
N ALA A 33 -4.20 -9.50 11.53
CA ALA A 33 -4.36 -10.26 10.29
C ALA A 33 -3.01 -10.60 9.67
N TRP A 34 -2.08 -9.63 9.64
CA TRP A 34 -0.71 -9.85 9.17
C TRP A 34 0.02 -10.91 9.97
N ALA A 35 0.03 -10.79 11.32
CA ALA A 35 0.71 -11.73 12.20
C ALA A 35 0.14 -13.15 12.08
N ILE A 36 -1.18 -13.29 11.96
CA ILE A 36 -1.86 -14.58 11.77
C ILE A 36 -1.47 -15.19 10.41
N ALA A 37 -1.54 -14.42 9.33
CA ALA A 37 -1.16 -14.89 8.00
C ALA A 37 0.30 -15.36 7.97
N GLN A 38 1.21 -14.57 8.54
CA GLN A 38 2.62 -14.94 8.66
C GLN A 38 2.83 -16.21 9.49
N HIS A 39 2.10 -16.37 10.60
CA HIS A 39 2.20 -17.57 11.44
C HIS A 39 1.73 -18.82 10.70
N LEU A 40 0.60 -18.76 9.99
CA LEU A 40 0.10 -19.85 9.17
C LEU A 40 1.07 -20.26 8.06
N LEU A 41 1.72 -19.27 7.42
CA LEU A 41 2.72 -19.49 6.36
C LEU A 41 4.02 -20.11 6.89
N THR A 42 4.52 -19.65 8.04
CA THR A 42 5.89 -19.96 8.48
C THR A 42 5.97 -21.02 9.57
N LYS A 43 4.98 -21.09 10.45
CA LYS A 43 4.94 -22.00 11.61
C LYS A 43 4.05 -23.21 11.35
N ASN A 44 2.77 -22.98 11.10
CA ASN A 44 1.84 -24.07 10.84
C ASN A 44 2.09 -24.71 9.47
N ARG A 45 2.51 -23.91 8.47
CA ARG A 45 2.73 -24.33 7.08
C ARG A 45 1.50 -25.01 6.46
N SER A 46 0.33 -24.61 6.95
CA SER A 46 -0.95 -25.17 6.53
C SER A 46 -1.36 -24.63 5.16
N TRP A 47 -2.10 -25.42 4.41
CA TRP A 47 -2.82 -24.94 3.23
C TRP A 47 -3.87 -23.92 3.67
N THR A 48 -3.75 -22.68 3.24
CA THR A 48 -4.59 -21.59 3.76
C THR A 48 -5.23 -20.81 2.64
N LEU A 49 -6.55 -20.64 2.69
CA LEU A 49 -7.28 -19.62 1.95
C LEU A 49 -7.59 -18.48 2.92
N PHE A 50 -7.06 -17.31 2.64
CA PHE A 50 -7.16 -16.16 3.52
C PHE A 50 -7.89 -15.02 2.79
N ALA A 51 -9.20 -14.87 3.06
CA ALA A 51 -9.98 -13.76 2.55
C ALA A 51 -9.80 -12.53 3.45
N THR A 52 -9.51 -11.39 2.86
CA THR A 52 -9.27 -10.14 3.58
C THR A 52 -9.64 -8.93 2.73
N HIS A 53 -10.00 -7.85 3.40
CA HIS A 53 -10.17 -6.52 2.82
C HIS A 53 -8.94 -5.62 3.03
N TYR A 54 -7.91 -6.11 3.73
CA TYR A 54 -6.65 -5.38 3.93
C TYR A 54 -5.75 -5.53 2.71
N LEU A 55 -5.65 -4.48 1.91
CA LEU A 55 -4.83 -4.46 0.70
C LEU A 55 -3.33 -4.60 0.99
N GLU A 56 -2.90 -4.20 2.17
CA GLU A 56 -1.52 -4.29 2.63
C GLU A 56 -1.01 -5.75 2.65
N LEU A 57 -1.90 -6.71 2.94
CA LEU A 57 -1.55 -8.13 2.90
C LEU A 57 -1.19 -8.62 1.48
N ALA A 58 -1.57 -7.87 0.45
CA ALA A 58 -1.19 -8.18 -0.93
C ALA A 58 0.33 -8.15 -1.17
N SER A 59 1.10 -7.55 -0.26
CA SER A 59 2.57 -7.57 -0.32
C SER A 59 3.21 -8.86 0.23
N LEU A 60 2.45 -9.76 0.88
CA LEU A 60 2.98 -11.02 1.42
C LEU A 60 3.72 -11.89 0.40
N PRO A 61 3.26 -12.06 -0.87
CA PRO A 61 3.97 -12.88 -1.86
C PRO A 61 5.38 -12.39 -2.18
N SER A 62 5.67 -11.10 -2.04
CA SER A 62 7.01 -10.55 -2.25
C SER A 62 8.02 -11.05 -1.19
N LYS A 63 7.53 -11.37 0.02
CA LYS A 63 8.35 -11.89 1.15
C LYS A 63 8.28 -13.40 1.29
N TYR A 64 7.20 -14.01 0.81
CA TYR A 64 6.90 -15.45 0.99
C TYR A 64 6.51 -16.07 -0.35
N PRO A 65 7.46 -16.70 -1.08
CA PRO A 65 7.21 -17.29 -2.42
C PRO A 65 6.15 -18.39 -2.45
N GLN A 66 5.84 -19.00 -1.31
CA GLN A 66 4.77 -19.99 -1.15
C GLN A 66 3.36 -19.37 -1.04
N CYS A 67 3.26 -18.05 -1.05
CA CYS A 67 2.01 -17.30 -1.00
C CYS A 67 1.70 -16.73 -2.40
N ALA A 68 0.44 -16.69 -2.77
CA ALA A 68 -0.03 -16.05 -3.99
C ALA A 68 -1.29 -15.23 -3.73
N ASN A 69 -1.41 -14.11 -4.44
CA ASN A 69 -2.62 -13.30 -4.41
C ASN A 69 -3.58 -13.77 -5.49
N VAL A 70 -4.84 -13.84 -5.13
CA VAL A 70 -5.96 -14.02 -6.06
C VAL A 70 -7.07 -13.04 -5.70
N HIS A 71 -7.90 -12.68 -6.68
CA HIS A 71 -9.05 -11.81 -6.45
C HIS A 71 -10.28 -12.29 -7.23
N LEU A 72 -11.45 -11.92 -6.75
CA LEU A 72 -12.70 -12.11 -7.48
C LEU A 72 -12.87 -10.98 -8.50
N SER A 73 -13.05 -11.35 -9.78
CA SER A 73 -13.20 -10.36 -10.82
C SER A 73 -14.57 -9.72 -10.81
N ALA A 74 -14.59 -8.41 -11.01
CA ALA A 74 -15.78 -7.61 -11.20
C ALA A 74 -15.61 -6.72 -12.44
N VAL A 75 -16.70 -6.41 -13.12
CA VAL A 75 -16.72 -5.56 -14.31
C VAL A 75 -17.71 -4.43 -14.09
N GLU A 76 -17.26 -3.21 -14.32
CA GLU A 76 -18.15 -2.05 -14.36
C GLU A 76 -18.97 -2.08 -15.65
N LYS A 77 -20.29 -2.02 -15.52
CA LYS A 77 -21.23 -1.97 -16.65
C LYS A 77 -22.18 -0.80 -16.46
N GLY A 78 -21.96 0.28 -17.22
CA GLY A 78 -22.71 1.52 -17.08
C GLY A 78 -22.49 2.17 -15.71
N GLN A 79 -23.54 2.38 -14.93
CA GLN A 79 -23.47 2.92 -13.56
C GLN A 79 -23.43 1.84 -12.47
N GLY A 80 -23.31 0.57 -12.84
CA GLY A 80 -23.32 -0.55 -11.92
C GLY A 80 -22.07 -1.42 -12.02
N ILE A 81 -21.97 -2.38 -11.11
CA ILE A 81 -20.93 -3.40 -11.08
C ILE A 81 -21.55 -4.78 -11.23
N VAL A 82 -20.89 -5.65 -11.98
CA VAL A 82 -21.26 -7.07 -12.12
C VAL A 82 -20.10 -7.91 -11.60
N PHE A 83 -20.39 -8.70 -10.57
CA PHE A 83 -19.45 -9.68 -10.04
C PHE A 83 -19.48 -10.93 -10.92
N LEU A 84 -18.34 -11.28 -11.50
CA LEU A 84 -18.26 -12.42 -12.41
C LEU A 84 -18.07 -13.76 -11.67
N HIS A 85 -17.87 -13.72 -10.35
CA HIS A 85 -17.59 -14.91 -9.52
C HIS A 85 -16.42 -15.78 -10.04
N THR A 86 -15.50 -15.15 -10.75
CA THR A 86 -14.32 -15.80 -11.32
C THR A 86 -13.09 -15.37 -10.53
N VAL A 87 -12.31 -16.34 -10.08
CA VAL A 87 -11.03 -16.11 -9.42
C VAL A 87 -9.97 -15.82 -10.48
N LYS A 88 -9.20 -14.75 -10.30
CA LYS A 88 -8.06 -14.37 -11.13
C LYS A 88 -6.80 -14.22 -10.27
N GLU A 89 -5.67 -14.43 -10.88
CA GLU A 89 -4.36 -14.20 -10.27
C GLU A 89 -4.10 -12.71 -10.04
N GLY A 90 -3.30 -12.40 -9.02
CA GLY A 90 -2.97 -11.05 -8.60
C GLY A 90 -3.95 -10.48 -7.56
N HIS A 91 -3.62 -9.30 -7.04
CA HIS A 91 -4.45 -8.58 -6.07
C HIS A 91 -5.54 -7.75 -6.79
N ALA A 92 -6.59 -7.40 -6.07
CA ALA A 92 -7.59 -6.47 -6.55
C ALA A 92 -7.01 -5.05 -6.61
N ASN A 93 -7.21 -4.35 -7.72
CA ASN A 93 -6.66 -2.99 -7.92
C ASN A 93 -7.51 -1.89 -7.27
N GLN A 94 -8.74 -2.20 -6.87
CA GLN A 94 -9.68 -1.23 -6.29
C GLN A 94 -10.76 -1.92 -5.45
N SER A 95 -11.36 -1.16 -4.53
CA SER A 95 -12.55 -1.57 -3.80
C SER A 95 -13.81 -1.11 -4.52
N TYR A 96 -14.89 -1.86 -4.38
CA TYR A 96 -16.18 -1.55 -5.02
C TYR A 96 -17.26 -1.15 -4.01
N GLY A 97 -16.87 -0.75 -2.79
CA GLY A 97 -17.79 -0.46 -1.70
C GLY A 97 -18.85 0.60 -2.05
N LEU A 98 -18.46 1.69 -2.71
CA LEU A 98 -19.37 2.76 -3.10
C LEU A 98 -20.31 2.34 -4.23
N GLN A 99 -19.86 1.51 -5.17
CA GLN A 99 -20.68 0.95 -6.23
C GLN A 99 -21.72 -0.02 -5.65
N VAL A 100 -21.32 -0.87 -4.70
CA VAL A 100 -22.23 -1.78 -4.00
C VAL A 100 -23.25 -0.99 -3.16
N ALA A 101 -22.84 0.06 -2.46
CA ALA A 101 -23.75 0.93 -1.71
C ALA A 101 -24.79 1.61 -2.63
N GLN A 102 -24.35 2.04 -3.81
CA GLN A 102 -25.26 2.60 -4.82
C GLN A 102 -26.29 1.55 -5.31
N LEU A 103 -25.85 0.32 -5.57
CA LEU A 103 -26.75 -0.79 -5.96
C LEU A 103 -27.72 -1.16 -4.83
N ALA A 104 -27.27 -1.04 -3.57
CA ALA A 104 -28.11 -1.26 -2.39
C ALA A 104 -29.12 -0.14 -2.13
N GLY A 105 -29.17 0.90 -2.99
CA GLY A 105 -30.16 1.98 -2.90
C GLY A 105 -29.77 3.14 -1.98
N VAL A 106 -28.50 3.27 -1.61
CA VAL A 106 -28.02 4.47 -0.87
C VAL A 106 -28.25 5.72 -1.75
N PRO A 107 -28.82 6.82 -1.19
CA PRO A 107 -29.11 8.01 -1.97
C PRO A 107 -27.90 8.58 -2.71
N GLN A 108 -28.12 9.03 -3.95
CA GLN A 108 -27.03 9.53 -4.82
C GLN A 108 -26.23 10.69 -4.21
N ALA A 109 -26.88 11.56 -3.43
CA ALA A 109 -26.18 12.64 -2.72
C ALA A 109 -25.14 12.09 -1.75
N VAL A 110 -25.50 11.06 -0.97
CA VAL A 110 -24.58 10.40 -0.01
C VAL A 110 -23.43 9.72 -0.75
N ILE A 111 -23.71 9.03 -1.86
CA ILE A 111 -22.66 8.39 -2.68
C ILE A 111 -21.67 9.42 -3.24
N LYS A 112 -22.18 10.58 -3.70
CA LYS A 112 -21.35 11.67 -4.22
C LYS A 112 -20.42 12.22 -3.12
N ASP A 113 -20.98 12.47 -1.93
CA ASP A 113 -20.20 12.97 -0.80
C ASP A 113 -19.15 11.94 -0.34
N ALA A 114 -19.55 10.67 -0.28
CA ALA A 114 -18.62 9.57 0.06
C ALA A 114 -17.46 9.45 -0.93
N ARG A 115 -17.70 9.59 -2.24
CA ARG A 115 -16.63 9.62 -3.25
C ARG A 115 -15.66 10.78 -3.05
N GLN A 116 -16.17 11.95 -2.67
CA GLN A 116 -15.32 13.11 -2.40
C GLN A 116 -14.47 12.90 -1.15
N HIS A 117 -15.02 12.30 -0.09
CA HIS A 117 -14.27 11.95 1.11
C HIS A 117 -13.22 10.88 0.84
N LEU A 118 -13.56 9.83 0.08
CA LEU A 118 -12.62 8.77 -0.29
C LEU A 118 -11.39 9.35 -1.00
N ARG A 119 -11.59 10.21 -2.01
CA ARG A 119 -10.46 10.86 -2.70
C ARG A 119 -9.53 11.61 -1.76
N ARG A 120 -10.09 12.37 -0.81
CA ARG A 120 -9.27 13.10 0.17
C ARG A 120 -8.45 12.15 1.06
N LEU A 121 -9.05 11.02 1.48
CA LEU A 121 -8.36 10.01 2.27
C LEU A 121 -7.23 9.34 1.49
N GLU A 122 -7.48 9.02 0.21
CA GLU A 122 -6.47 8.45 -0.69
C GLU A 122 -5.32 9.45 -0.98
N GLU A 123 -5.64 10.73 -1.18
CA GLU A 123 -4.65 11.80 -1.35
C GLU A 123 -3.77 11.96 -0.09
N HIS A 124 -4.36 11.94 1.10
CA HIS A 124 -3.61 11.99 2.37
C HIS A 124 -2.75 10.74 2.58
N ALA A 125 -3.28 9.56 2.34
CA ALA A 125 -2.54 8.31 2.48
C ALA A 125 -1.32 8.25 1.53
N ASN A 126 -1.47 8.75 0.30
CA ASN A 126 -0.37 8.83 -0.66
C ASN A 126 0.69 9.85 -0.25
N GLN A 127 0.29 10.97 0.37
CA GLN A 127 1.24 11.97 0.89
C GLN A 127 2.00 11.45 2.12
N GLU A 128 1.31 10.76 3.03
CA GLU A 128 1.94 10.13 4.20
C GLU A 128 2.87 8.99 3.79
N SER A 129 2.50 8.18 2.81
CA SER A 129 3.35 7.10 2.29
C SER A 129 4.63 7.66 1.64
N ALA A 130 4.55 8.77 0.93
CA ALA A 130 5.72 9.45 0.38
C ALA A 130 6.63 10.05 1.47
N GLN A 131 6.05 10.50 2.60
CA GLN A 131 6.83 10.98 3.75
C GLN A 131 7.41 9.85 4.61
N VAL A 132 6.68 8.74 4.77
CA VAL A 132 7.16 7.58 5.55
C VAL A 132 8.28 6.85 4.82
N ASP A 133 8.27 6.77 3.49
CA ASP A 133 9.40 6.22 2.72
C ASP A 133 10.67 7.05 2.90
N LEU A 134 10.55 8.35 3.16
CA LEU A 134 11.69 9.22 3.46
C LEU A 134 12.27 8.99 4.87
N PHE A 135 11.46 8.47 5.82
CA PHE A 135 11.86 8.20 7.21
C PHE A 135 12.05 6.70 7.54
N SER A 136 11.61 5.79 6.69
CA SER A 136 11.71 4.34 6.95
C SER A 136 13.07 3.73 6.66
N GLN A 137 14.06 4.51 6.20
CA GLN A 137 15.46 4.05 6.11
C GLN A 137 16.20 4.00 7.46
N ASP A 138 15.63 4.56 8.55
CA ASP A 138 16.36 4.69 9.82
C ASP A 138 16.00 3.67 10.93
N PHE A 139 15.14 2.68 10.72
CA PHE A 139 14.71 1.76 11.79
C PHE A 139 14.88 0.26 11.48
N SER A 140 15.96 -0.13 10.80
CA SER A 140 16.37 -1.54 10.70
C SER A 140 17.86 -1.71 11.05
N GLY A 141 18.26 -1.16 12.18
CA GLY A 141 19.64 -1.24 12.65
C GLY A 141 19.82 -2.19 13.82
N THR A 142 20.05 -3.47 13.57
CA THR A 142 21.03 -4.26 14.35
C THR A 142 21.51 -5.43 13.50
N GLY A 143 22.73 -5.32 13.02
CA GLY A 143 23.54 -6.44 12.59
C GLY A 143 24.24 -6.30 11.22
N ASN A 144 25.46 -5.76 11.23
CA ASN A 144 26.50 -5.93 10.21
C ASN A 144 26.19 -5.54 8.75
N ALA A 145 26.46 -4.29 8.40
CA ALA A 145 27.11 -3.93 7.14
C ALA A 145 27.64 -2.49 7.23
N ALA A 146 28.78 -2.33 7.87
CA ALA A 146 29.64 -1.17 7.64
C ALA A 146 30.40 -1.48 6.34
N LEU A 147 30.00 -0.87 5.20
CA LEU A 147 30.84 -0.64 4.01
C LEU A 147 30.11 -0.19 2.73
N GLU A 148 28.82 0.22 2.76
CA GLU A 148 28.13 0.67 1.51
C GLU A 148 27.41 2.03 1.63
N ASN A 149 27.71 2.86 2.65
CA ASN A 149 26.91 4.05 2.96
C ASN A 149 27.53 5.41 2.57
N GLU A 150 28.69 5.47 1.94
CA GLU A 150 29.27 6.78 1.57
C GLU A 150 28.73 7.31 0.23
N GLU A 151 28.50 6.48 -0.78
CA GLU A 151 27.97 6.92 -2.07
C GLU A 151 26.48 7.37 -2.01
N THR A 152 25.64 6.67 -1.22
CA THR A 152 24.23 7.04 -1.03
C THR A 152 24.03 8.34 -0.26
N THR A 153 24.92 8.66 0.68
CA THR A 153 24.84 9.91 1.47
C THR A 153 25.18 11.12 0.61
N GLU A 154 26.18 11.04 -0.27
CA GLU A 154 26.53 12.12 -1.20
C GLU A 154 25.45 12.38 -2.25
N GLU A 155 24.78 11.35 -2.76
CA GLU A 155 23.66 11.50 -3.70
C GLU A 155 22.46 12.19 -3.05
N ILE A 156 22.14 11.83 -1.80
CA ILE A 156 21.05 12.45 -1.04
C ILE A 156 21.37 13.91 -0.73
N GLU A 157 22.60 14.25 -0.32
CA GLU A 157 23.00 15.62 -0.08
C GLU A 157 22.93 16.48 -1.35
N LYS A 158 23.36 15.94 -2.48
CA LYS A 158 23.23 16.62 -3.81
C LYS A 158 21.79 16.85 -4.17
N ALA A 159 20.91 15.85 -4.00
CA ALA A 159 19.48 15.98 -4.29
C ALA A 159 18.80 17.02 -3.39
N LEU A 160 19.14 17.06 -2.10
CA LEU A 160 18.62 18.05 -1.16
C LEU A 160 19.09 19.48 -1.51
N ALA A 161 20.34 19.64 -1.94
CA ALA A 161 20.88 20.94 -2.36
C ALA A 161 20.16 21.45 -3.62
N VAL A 162 19.84 20.57 -4.58
CA VAL A 162 19.06 20.92 -5.79
C VAL A 162 17.64 21.31 -5.42
N LEU A 163 16.98 20.60 -4.51
CA LEU A 163 15.63 20.91 -4.02
C LEU A 163 15.60 22.26 -3.29
N GLN A 164 16.60 22.55 -2.47
CA GLN A 164 16.69 23.82 -1.76
C GLN A 164 16.86 25.00 -2.73
N GLN A 165 17.72 24.85 -3.74
CA GLN A 165 17.88 25.86 -4.80
C GLN A 165 16.58 26.08 -5.58
N LEU A 166 15.85 25.03 -5.90
CA LEU A 166 14.55 25.13 -6.58
C LEU A 166 13.49 25.88 -5.75
N ASN A 167 13.46 25.67 -4.44
CA ASN A 167 12.51 26.33 -3.54
C ASN A 167 12.81 27.83 -3.32
N GLU A 168 14.05 28.25 -3.49
CA GLU A 168 14.46 29.67 -3.35
C GLU A 168 14.21 30.51 -4.62
N ILE A 169 13.84 29.85 -5.72
CA ILE A 169 13.64 30.53 -7.00
C ILE A 169 12.29 31.26 -7.05
N GLN A 170 12.33 32.55 -7.30
CA GLN A 170 11.15 33.35 -7.62
C GLN A 170 10.89 33.30 -9.13
N LEU A 171 10.03 32.38 -9.56
CA LEU A 171 9.75 32.10 -10.98
C LEU A 171 9.30 33.33 -11.78
N ASP A 172 8.52 34.22 -11.15
CA ASP A 172 7.96 35.40 -11.79
C ASP A 172 9.00 36.52 -12.02
N SER A 173 10.19 36.43 -11.43
CA SER A 173 11.27 37.40 -11.55
C SER A 173 12.35 37.00 -12.57
N LEU A 174 12.30 35.75 -13.10
CA LEU A 174 13.31 35.26 -14.02
C LEU A 174 13.00 35.61 -15.49
N SER A 175 13.99 36.08 -16.20
CA SER A 175 13.93 36.13 -17.65
C SER A 175 14.08 34.74 -18.29
N PRO A 176 13.60 34.50 -19.53
CA PRO A 176 13.73 33.18 -20.18
C PRO A 176 15.17 32.67 -20.29
N LYS A 177 16.14 33.58 -20.41
CA LYS A 177 17.56 33.22 -20.47
C LYS A 177 18.08 32.79 -19.13
N GLU A 178 17.74 33.49 -18.05
CA GLU A 178 18.13 33.13 -16.68
C GLU A 178 17.51 31.80 -16.26
N ALA A 179 16.25 31.52 -16.64
CA ALA A 179 15.61 30.23 -16.39
C ALA A 179 16.34 29.07 -17.09
N LEU A 180 16.80 29.29 -18.32
CA LEU A 180 17.56 28.30 -19.08
C LEU A 180 18.94 28.05 -18.45
N ASP A 181 19.66 29.11 -18.09
CA ASP A 181 20.97 29.04 -17.46
C ASP A 181 20.88 28.31 -16.10
N LEU A 182 19.81 28.56 -15.35
CA LEU A 182 19.51 27.89 -14.10
C LEU A 182 19.28 26.38 -14.28
N LEU A 183 18.48 25.98 -15.28
CA LEU A 183 18.25 24.57 -15.62
C LEU A 183 19.56 23.87 -15.97
N TYR A 184 20.45 24.54 -16.72
CA TYR A 184 21.79 23.98 -17.02
C TYR A 184 22.66 23.82 -15.77
N SER A 185 22.57 24.78 -14.82
CA SER A 185 23.31 24.68 -13.55
C SER A 185 22.82 23.52 -12.69
N LEU A 186 21.50 23.37 -12.52
CA LEU A 186 20.88 22.28 -11.78
C LEU A 186 21.21 20.90 -12.36
N LYS A 187 21.21 20.80 -13.72
CA LYS A 187 21.58 19.56 -14.40
C LYS A 187 23.07 19.18 -14.25
N ARG A 188 23.95 20.13 -13.95
CA ARG A 188 25.37 19.84 -13.67
C ARG A 188 25.62 19.46 -12.23
N SER A 189 24.73 19.84 -11.33
CA SER A 189 24.81 19.56 -9.89
C SER A 189 24.11 18.26 -9.50
N SER A 190 23.33 17.70 -10.40
CA SER A 190 22.71 16.39 -10.33
C SER A 190 23.63 15.33 -10.95
#